data_908fdd91df7b05763b80eb5cd380b6f6
#
_entry.id   908fdd91df7b05763b80eb5cd380b6f6
#
_cell.length_a   1.000
_cell.length_b   1.000
_cell.length_c   1.000
_cell.angle_alpha   90.00
_cell.angle_beta   90.00
_cell.angle_gamma   90.00
#
_symmetry.space_group_name_H-M   'P 1'
#
loop_
_entity.id
_entity.type
_entity.pdbx_description
1 polymer ?
#
loop_
_entity_poly.entity_id
_entity_poly.type
_entity_poly.pdbx_seq_one_letter_code
_entity_poly.pdbx_strand_id
1 'polypeptide(L)'
;MTNRWKTAVLAAALAVAFGAEATAPKTDLMGYTAGADVISVPVTDGRIDVVSGVVYRQIKSARRVDQLLMTVLQPRTNGLKPAIVYFPGGGFSSADHEKFIEMRMALAKAGFVVAAVQYRVVPTKFPALIEDAKGAVRYLKAHAAEYGIDPERIGVLGDSAGGYVAEMMAATNGEKGWDTGDWLNVSSDIAAAVSFYGISDLTTIGEGLNQDKVHSSPAVTEALLVNGAAFGNFAGAPITADRKKAMAASPLGHLDGTEPPVLLMHGSADTLVSPMQSKHFYDALKAKKTDVSYVLVEGAHHGDDPWFQKPVIDRVVTWFKAKLGGEKPVAGKTADKGANL
;
A
#
# COMPACT_ATOMS: atom_id res chain seq x y z
N MET A 1 8.40 67.81 -40.93
CA MET A 1 9.38 67.90 -39.83
C MET A 1 9.14 66.73 -38.91
N THR A 2 10.08 65.83 -38.93
CA THR A 2 10.06 64.53 -38.30
C THR A 2 10.67 64.59 -36.91
N ASN A 3 10.01 64.00 -35.88
CA ASN A 3 10.70 63.68 -34.65
C ASN A 3 10.28 62.25 -34.17
N ARG A 4 11.23 61.34 -34.33
CA ARG A 4 11.17 59.94 -33.85
C ARG A 4 11.62 59.96 -32.39
N TRP A 5 10.79 59.49 -31.48
CA TRP A 5 11.20 59.15 -30.11
C TRP A 5 11.44 57.65 -30.03
N LYS A 6 12.67 57.29 -29.80
CA LYS A 6 13.09 55.92 -29.49
C LYS A 6 12.96 55.71 -27.98
N THR A 7 12.05 54.85 -27.57
CA THR A 7 11.95 54.41 -26.20
C THR A 7 12.84 53.17 -26.05
N ALA A 8 13.93 53.29 -25.32
CA ALA A 8 14.78 52.14 -24.91
C ALA A 8 14.16 51.52 -23.68
N VAL A 9 13.76 50.25 -23.81
CA VAL A 9 13.35 49.40 -22.66
C VAL A 9 14.60 48.75 -22.10
N LEU A 10 15.01 49.18 -20.91
CA LEU A 10 16.09 48.57 -20.13
C LEU A 10 15.52 47.34 -19.43
N ALA A 11 15.84 46.15 -19.90
CA ALA A 11 15.56 44.90 -19.17
C ALA A 11 16.64 44.70 -18.11
N ALA A 12 16.31 44.95 -16.86
CA ALA A 12 17.19 44.57 -15.73
C ALA A 12 17.02 43.09 -15.46
N ALA A 13 18.00 42.27 -15.85
CA ALA A 13 18.11 40.90 -15.45
C ALA A 13 18.61 40.83 -13.99
N LEU A 14 17.74 40.46 -13.05
CA LEU A 14 18.14 40.13 -11.67
C LEU A 14 18.82 38.75 -11.70
N ALA A 15 20.15 38.72 -11.73
CA ALA A 15 20.93 37.56 -11.48
C ALA A 15 20.93 37.30 -9.94
N VAL A 16 20.10 36.37 -9.49
CA VAL A 16 20.24 35.81 -8.13
C VAL A 16 21.47 34.93 -8.12
N ALA A 17 22.60 35.51 -7.73
CA ALA A 17 23.80 34.71 -7.42
C ALA A 17 23.56 33.95 -6.13
N PHE A 18 23.32 32.66 -6.23
CA PHE A 18 23.54 31.76 -5.11
C PHE A 18 25.04 31.72 -4.85
N GLY A 19 25.48 32.50 -3.87
CA GLY A 19 26.83 32.44 -3.36
C GLY A 19 27.04 31.11 -2.64
N ALA A 20 27.44 30.10 -3.37
CA ALA A 20 28.15 29.00 -2.76
C ALA A 20 29.51 29.53 -2.34
N GLU A 21 29.74 29.78 -1.04
CA GLU A 21 31.10 29.96 -0.51
C GLU A 21 31.87 28.72 -0.91
N ALA A 22 32.77 28.87 -1.88
CA ALA A 22 33.72 27.84 -2.22
C ALA A 22 34.68 27.73 -1.04
N THR A 23 34.40 26.84 -0.09
CA THR A 23 35.36 26.45 0.93
C THR A 23 36.60 25.94 0.22
N ALA A 24 37.78 26.45 0.62
CA ALA A 24 39.05 25.99 0.07
C ALA A 24 39.10 24.45 0.10
N PRO A 25 39.63 23.80 -0.95
CA PRO A 25 39.68 22.36 -1.00
C PRO A 25 40.47 21.82 0.21
N LYS A 26 39.89 20.89 0.95
CA LYS A 26 40.56 20.21 2.05
C LYS A 26 41.65 19.30 1.47
N THR A 27 42.87 19.81 1.36
CA THR A 27 44.01 19.10 0.76
C THR A 27 44.67 18.09 1.69
N ASP A 28 44.24 18.05 2.95
CA ASP A 28 44.73 17.16 4.00
C ASP A 28 43.97 15.85 4.13
N LEU A 29 43.02 15.60 3.22
CA LEU A 29 42.27 14.35 3.22
C LEU A 29 43.13 13.20 2.73
N MET A 30 43.08 12.07 3.45
CA MET A 30 43.75 10.85 2.99
C MET A 30 43.22 10.45 1.58
N GLY A 31 44.14 10.24 0.66
CA GLY A 31 43.83 9.92 -0.73
C GLY A 31 43.62 11.13 -1.63
N TYR A 32 43.74 12.36 -1.11
CA TYR A 32 43.66 13.55 -1.96
C TYR A 32 44.82 13.59 -2.96
N THR A 33 44.52 13.97 -4.18
CA THR A 33 45.50 14.30 -5.21
C THR A 33 45.05 15.53 -5.99
N ALA A 34 46.00 16.25 -6.60
CA ALA A 34 45.68 17.41 -7.42
C ALA A 34 44.73 16.99 -8.55
N GLY A 35 43.60 17.69 -8.67
CA GLY A 35 42.52 17.37 -9.64
C GLY A 35 41.46 16.42 -9.12
N ALA A 36 41.59 15.93 -7.87
CA ALA A 36 40.47 15.21 -7.24
C ALA A 36 39.31 16.14 -6.92
N ASP A 37 38.11 15.73 -7.27
CA ASP A 37 36.90 16.41 -6.87
C ASP A 37 36.55 16.04 -5.41
N VAL A 38 36.40 17.01 -4.55
CA VAL A 38 36.11 16.80 -3.12
C VAL A 38 34.72 17.35 -2.80
N ILE A 39 33.82 16.44 -2.45
CA ILE A 39 32.46 16.82 -2.03
C ILE A 39 32.27 16.59 -0.54
N SER A 40 31.52 17.46 0.12
CA SER A 40 31.02 17.26 1.47
C SER A 40 29.54 16.90 1.41
N VAL A 41 29.19 15.73 1.90
CA VAL A 41 27.81 15.21 1.81
C VAL A 41 27.18 15.21 3.21
N PRO A 42 26.18 16.08 3.48
CA PRO A 42 25.40 15.98 4.70
C PRO A 42 24.55 14.70 4.66
N VAL A 43 24.52 13.95 5.75
CA VAL A 43 23.62 12.79 5.87
C VAL A 43 22.27 13.29 6.37
N THR A 44 21.32 13.44 5.45
CA THR A 44 19.96 13.92 5.73
C THR A 44 18.94 12.79 5.76
N ASP A 45 19.19 11.70 5.01
CA ASP A 45 18.29 10.57 4.87
C ASP A 45 18.92 9.30 5.47
N GLY A 46 18.10 8.51 6.15
CA GLY A 46 18.50 7.19 6.61
C GLY A 46 18.61 6.18 5.46
N ARG A 47 19.52 5.22 5.58
CA ARG A 47 19.61 4.08 4.67
C ARG A 47 18.34 3.23 4.77
N ILE A 48 17.85 2.72 3.64
CA ILE A 48 16.77 1.74 3.57
C ILE A 48 17.38 0.42 3.12
N ASP A 49 17.23 -0.62 3.94
CA ASP A 49 17.61 -1.98 3.56
C ASP A 49 16.43 -2.70 2.93
N VAL A 50 16.73 -3.57 1.96
CA VAL A 50 15.76 -4.45 1.29
C VAL A 50 16.01 -5.88 1.77
N VAL A 51 15.01 -6.48 2.43
CA VAL A 51 15.03 -7.89 2.85
C VAL A 51 14.05 -8.65 1.98
N SER A 52 14.56 -9.32 0.95
CA SER A 52 13.75 -10.06 -0.02
C SER A 52 13.61 -11.54 0.36
N GLY A 53 12.55 -12.19 -0.15
CA GLY A 53 12.36 -13.62 -0.02
C GLY A 53 12.02 -14.08 1.40
N VAL A 54 11.47 -13.20 2.23
CA VAL A 54 11.01 -13.55 3.58
C VAL A 54 9.79 -14.46 3.47
N VAL A 55 9.90 -15.69 3.96
CA VAL A 55 8.79 -16.63 4.01
C VAL A 55 7.92 -16.29 5.24
N TYR A 56 6.78 -15.67 5.01
CA TYR A 56 5.88 -15.30 6.11
C TYR A 56 4.80 -16.34 6.41
N ARG A 57 4.52 -17.22 5.44
CA ARG A 57 3.52 -18.29 5.59
C ARG A 57 3.89 -19.51 4.75
N GLN A 58 3.60 -20.70 5.28
CA GLN A 58 3.70 -21.96 4.56
C GLN A 58 2.33 -22.63 4.47
N ILE A 59 1.90 -22.95 3.27
CA ILE A 59 0.66 -23.68 3.01
C ILE A 59 1.00 -25.13 2.75
N LYS A 60 0.73 -25.97 3.72
CA LYS A 60 1.05 -27.40 3.66
C LYS A 60 -0.13 -28.19 3.11
N SER A 61 0.11 -28.99 2.10
CA SER A 61 -0.83 -29.98 1.58
C SER A 61 -0.22 -31.38 1.64
N ALA A 62 -1.00 -32.41 1.33
CA ALA A 62 -0.51 -33.80 1.37
C ALA A 62 0.65 -34.07 0.38
N ARG A 63 0.85 -33.19 -0.62
CA ARG A 63 1.81 -33.43 -1.72
C ARG A 63 2.84 -32.33 -1.92
N ARG A 64 2.64 -31.13 -1.31
CA ARG A 64 3.55 -30.00 -1.47
C ARG A 64 3.45 -29.00 -0.33
N VAL A 65 4.47 -28.19 -0.22
CA VAL A 65 4.47 -26.99 0.62
C VAL A 65 4.63 -25.78 -0.30
N ASP A 66 3.65 -24.89 -0.30
CA ASP A 66 3.74 -23.60 -0.98
C ASP A 66 4.22 -22.55 0.02
N GLN A 67 5.13 -21.69 -0.38
CA GLN A 67 5.62 -20.60 0.44
C GLN A 67 5.05 -19.28 -0.09
N LEU A 68 4.52 -18.47 0.82
CA LEU A 68 4.14 -17.11 0.53
C LEU A 68 5.25 -16.17 1.02
N LEU A 69 5.72 -15.33 0.12
CA LEU A 69 6.88 -14.48 0.33
C LEU A 69 6.47 -13.03 0.57
N MET A 70 7.35 -12.29 1.25
CA MET A 70 7.32 -10.84 1.29
C MET A 70 8.70 -10.25 1.04
N THR A 71 8.72 -9.01 0.56
CA THR A 71 9.90 -8.14 0.51
C THR A 71 9.68 -6.97 1.46
N VAL A 72 10.62 -6.78 2.38
CA VAL A 72 10.55 -5.74 3.42
C VAL A 72 11.54 -4.63 3.11
N LEU A 73 11.06 -3.39 3.00
CA LEU A 73 11.86 -2.17 3.00
C LEU A 73 11.97 -1.67 4.43
N GLN A 74 13.18 -1.69 4.98
CA GLN A 74 13.43 -1.36 6.39
C GLN A 74 14.30 -0.11 6.50
N PRO A 75 13.74 1.05 6.92
CA PRO A 75 14.55 2.23 7.25
C PRO A 75 15.44 1.95 8.46
N ARG A 76 16.74 2.26 8.34
CA ARG A 76 17.76 2.07 9.40
C ARG A 76 17.85 3.30 10.29
N THR A 77 16.80 3.54 11.04
CA THR A 77 16.72 4.55 12.10
C THR A 77 16.56 3.86 13.46
N ASN A 78 16.78 4.59 14.57
CA ASN A 78 16.90 3.99 15.90
C ASN A 78 15.57 3.77 16.64
N GLY A 79 14.45 4.28 16.14
CA GLY A 79 13.15 4.21 16.81
C GLY A 79 12.26 3.07 16.32
N LEU A 80 11.20 2.81 17.08
CA LEU A 80 10.10 1.95 16.61
C LEU A 80 9.27 2.68 15.55
N LYS A 81 9.02 2.01 14.43
CA LYS A 81 8.38 2.57 13.24
C LYS A 81 6.99 2.00 13.05
N PRO A 82 6.05 2.78 12.54
CA PRO A 82 4.83 2.19 11.98
C PRO A 82 5.20 1.34 10.75
N ALA A 83 4.37 0.35 10.43
CA ALA A 83 4.57 -0.48 9.25
C ALA A 83 3.36 -0.42 8.31
N ILE A 84 3.63 -0.63 7.03
CA ILE A 84 2.60 -0.72 5.99
C ILE A 84 2.76 -2.08 5.30
N VAL A 85 1.69 -2.88 5.28
CA VAL A 85 1.61 -4.08 4.47
C VAL A 85 0.99 -3.71 3.12
N TYR A 86 1.72 -3.94 2.04
CA TYR A 86 1.25 -3.68 0.70
C TYR A 86 0.73 -4.97 0.05
N PHE A 87 -0.52 -4.95 -0.39
CA PHE A 87 -1.18 -6.00 -1.15
C PHE A 87 -1.26 -5.60 -2.62
N PRO A 88 -0.57 -6.30 -3.54
CA PRO A 88 -0.57 -5.95 -4.95
C PRO A 88 -1.89 -6.33 -5.64
N GLY A 89 -2.32 -5.52 -6.61
CA GLY A 89 -3.35 -5.89 -7.56
C GLY A 89 -2.89 -6.98 -8.52
N GLY A 90 -3.82 -7.54 -9.26
CA GLY A 90 -3.55 -8.59 -10.25
C GLY A 90 -4.81 -9.38 -10.61
N GLY A 91 -6.00 -8.77 -10.49
CA GLY A 91 -7.28 -9.35 -10.91
C GLY A 91 -7.59 -10.69 -10.24
N PHE A 92 -7.16 -10.88 -8.99
CA PHE A 92 -7.26 -12.16 -8.26
C PHE A 92 -6.51 -13.34 -8.90
N SER A 93 -5.77 -13.13 -9.98
CA SER A 93 -5.03 -14.17 -10.72
C SER A 93 -3.53 -14.11 -10.52
N SER A 94 -3.01 -12.99 -10.01
CA SER A 94 -1.61 -12.82 -9.65
C SER A 94 -1.48 -11.93 -8.42
N ALA A 95 -0.35 -12.04 -7.70
CA ALA A 95 0.02 -11.21 -6.56
C ALA A 95 1.52 -10.87 -6.66
N ASP A 96 1.87 -10.05 -7.68
CA ASP A 96 3.24 -9.58 -7.89
C ASP A 96 3.57 -8.49 -6.90
N HIS A 97 4.22 -8.87 -5.80
CA HIS A 97 4.54 -7.98 -4.69
C HIS A 97 5.75 -7.07 -4.96
N GLU A 98 6.45 -7.24 -6.08
CA GLU A 98 7.59 -6.37 -6.42
C GLU A 98 7.20 -5.09 -7.17
N LYS A 99 5.97 -4.97 -7.63
CA LYS A 99 5.49 -3.76 -8.30
C LYS A 99 5.23 -2.59 -7.34
N PHE A 100 4.87 -1.43 -7.88
CA PHE A 100 4.52 -0.18 -7.18
C PHE A 100 5.66 0.33 -6.29
N ILE A 101 6.89 0.23 -6.81
CA ILE A 101 8.11 0.55 -6.05
C ILE A 101 8.18 2.03 -5.64
N GLU A 102 7.63 2.95 -6.44
CA GLU A 102 7.62 4.39 -6.17
C GLU A 102 6.91 4.69 -4.86
N MET A 103 5.71 4.14 -4.68
CA MET A 103 4.92 4.30 -3.45
C MET A 103 5.61 3.63 -2.25
N ARG A 104 6.05 2.37 -2.44
CA ARG A 104 6.72 1.61 -1.37
C ARG A 104 7.99 2.33 -0.88
N MET A 105 8.79 2.85 -1.80
CA MET A 105 10.01 3.58 -1.47
C MET A 105 9.71 4.93 -0.83
N ALA A 106 8.66 5.64 -1.29
CA ALA A 106 8.25 6.91 -0.68
C ALA A 106 7.78 6.73 0.78
N LEU A 107 7.02 5.67 1.06
CA LEU A 107 6.63 5.29 2.42
C LEU A 107 7.85 4.93 3.28
N ALA A 108 8.79 4.15 2.74
CA ALA A 108 10.01 3.79 3.46
C ALA A 108 10.88 5.03 3.77
N LYS A 109 11.06 5.95 2.82
CA LYS A 109 11.72 7.24 3.03
C LYS A 109 11.00 8.13 4.06
N ALA A 110 9.69 7.97 4.17
CA ALA A 110 8.87 8.67 5.15
C ALA A 110 8.94 8.08 6.57
N GLY A 111 9.69 6.97 6.75
CA GLY A 111 9.96 6.33 8.04
C GLY A 111 9.08 5.12 8.37
N PHE A 112 8.35 4.58 7.40
CA PHE A 112 7.56 3.36 7.57
C PHE A 112 8.41 2.12 7.21
N VAL A 113 8.27 1.03 7.94
CA VAL A 113 8.65 -0.29 7.43
C VAL A 113 7.58 -0.71 6.42
N VAL A 114 7.98 -1.10 5.21
CA VAL A 114 7.02 -1.47 4.17
C VAL A 114 7.22 -2.93 3.77
N ALA A 115 6.23 -3.76 4.01
CA ALA A 115 6.22 -5.18 3.65
C ALA A 115 5.26 -5.41 2.48
N ALA A 116 5.81 -5.69 1.31
CA ALA A 116 5.03 -6.07 0.13
C ALA A 116 4.88 -7.58 0.10
N VAL A 117 3.64 -8.10 -0.01
CA VAL A 117 3.36 -9.51 0.26
C VAL A 117 2.68 -10.22 -0.90
N GLN A 118 3.04 -11.46 -1.12
CA GLN A 118 2.26 -12.40 -1.93
C GLN A 118 1.03 -12.86 -1.14
N TYR A 119 -0.02 -13.24 -1.84
CA TYR A 119 -1.17 -13.94 -1.27
C TYR A 119 -1.72 -14.93 -2.29
N ARG A 120 -2.48 -15.93 -1.82
CA ARG A 120 -3.06 -16.94 -2.71
C ARG A 120 -4.12 -16.32 -3.62
N VAL A 121 -4.05 -16.72 -4.88
CA VAL A 121 -4.94 -16.25 -5.96
C VAL A 121 -5.73 -17.42 -6.54
N VAL A 122 -6.65 -17.18 -7.45
CA VAL A 122 -7.34 -18.25 -8.18
C VAL A 122 -6.34 -19.22 -8.80
N PRO A 123 -6.59 -20.51 -8.77
CA PRO A 123 -7.87 -21.20 -8.48
C PRO A 123 -8.19 -21.39 -6.99
N THR A 124 -7.35 -20.88 -6.07
CA THR A 124 -7.69 -20.92 -4.65
C THR A 124 -8.84 -19.94 -4.37
N LYS A 125 -9.85 -20.42 -3.64
CA LYS A 125 -11.08 -19.64 -3.40
C LYS A 125 -10.97 -18.77 -2.16
N PHE A 126 -11.83 -17.77 -2.08
CA PHE A 126 -12.15 -17.06 -0.85
C PHE A 126 -12.49 -18.07 0.28
N PRO A 127 -12.00 -17.87 1.53
CA PRO A 127 -11.35 -16.66 2.06
C PRO A 127 -9.81 -16.69 2.04
N ALA A 128 -9.18 -17.60 1.31
CA ALA A 128 -7.75 -17.89 1.41
C ALA A 128 -6.83 -16.65 1.34
N LEU A 129 -7.12 -15.69 0.43
CA LEU A 129 -6.33 -14.47 0.29
C LEU A 129 -6.43 -13.57 1.53
N ILE A 130 -7.57 -13.59 2.24
CA ILE A 130 -7.75 -12.82 3.49
C ILE A 130 -7.07 -13.51 4.66
N GLU A 131 -7.11 -14.84 4.72
CA GLU A 131 -6.32 -15.60 5.69
C GLU A 131 -4.82 -15.32 5.55
N ASP A 132 -4.33 -15.16 4.29
CA ASP A 132 -2.93 -14.84 4.00
C ASP A 132 -2.61 -13.41 4.42
N ALA A 133 -3.48 -12.45 4.11
CA ALA A 133 -3.33 -11.05 4.52
C ALA A 133 -3.27 -10.90 6.05
N LYS A 134 -4.20 -11.55 6.76
CA LYS A 134 -4.20 -11.61 8.22
C LYS A 134 -2.93 -12.28 8.75
N GLY A 135 -2.48 -13.36 8.09
CA GLY A 135 -1.22 -14.04 8.40
C GLY A 135 0.02 -13.15 8.26
N ALA A 136 0.07 -12.31 7.22
CA ALA A 136 1.18 -11.37 7.00
C ALA A 136 1.25 -10.31 8.12
N VAL A 137 0.12 -9.77 8.55
CA VAL A 137 0.06 -8.83 9.67
C VAL A 137 0.53 -9.49 10.96
N ARG A 138 0.06 -10.70 11.27
CA ARG A 138 0.50 -11.45 12.46
C ARG A 138 2.00 -11.75 12.42
N TYR A 139 2.53 -12.15 11.27
CA TYR A 139 3.97 -12.37 11.09
C TYR A 139 4.77 -11.11 11.46
N LEU A 140 4.43 -9.96 10.92
CA LEU A 140 5.13 -8.71 11.20
C LEU A 140 5.03 -8.29 12.67
N LYS A 141 3.87 -8.49 13.30
CA LYS A 141 3.72 -8.24 14.75
C LYS A 141 4.58 -9.19 15.59
N ALA A 142 4.61 -10.46 15.24
CA ALA A 142 5.44 -11.46 15.94
C ALA A 142 6.94 -11.19 15.79
N HIS A 143 7.36 -10.64 14.65
CA HIS A 143 8.76 -10.29 14.34
C HIS A 143 9.04 -8.77 14.47
N ALA A 144 8.19 -8.04 15.20
CA ALA A 144 8.27 -6.59 15.29
C ALA A 144 9.64 -6.08 15.77
N ALA A 145 10.28 -6.78 16.71
CA ALA A 145 11.61 -6.43 17.22
C ALA A 145 12.71 -6.57 16.16
N GLU A 146 12.60 -7.56 15.27
CA GLU A 146 13.55 -7.81 14.19
C GLU A 146 13.57 -6.68 13.16
N TYR A 147 12.36 -6.18 12.79
CA TYR A 147 12.20 -5.12 11.80
C TYR A 147 12.15 -3.71 12.42
N GLY A 148 12.17 -3.59 13.76
CA GLY A 148 12.02 -2.31 14.45
C GLY A 148 10.63 -1.70 14.28
N ILE A 149 9.59 -2.54 14.26
CA ILE A 149 8.18 -2.17 14.09
C ILE A 149 7.52 -1.93 15.45
N ASP A 150 6.65 -0.92 15.54
CA ASP A 150 5.65 -0.81 16.60
C ASP A 150 4.42 -1.67 16.19
N PRO A 151 4.16 -2.80 16.87
CA PRO A 151 3.13 -3.75 16.47
C PRO A 151 1.70 -3.19 16.52
N GLU A 152 1.49 -2.09 17.28
CA GLU A 152 0.18 -1.43 17.38
C GLU A 152 -0.08 -0.46 16.22
N ARG A 153 0.92 -0.19 15.38
CA ARG A 153 0.85 0.79 14.31
C ARG A 153 1.13 0.16 12.94
N ILE A 154 0.39 -0.89 12.61
CA ILE A 154 0.45 -1.52 11.28
C ILE A 154 -0.76 -1.09 10.48
N GLY A 155 -0.52 -0.44 9.34
CA GLY A 155 -1.53 -0.13 8.33
C GLY A 155 -1.41 -1.06 7.12
N VAL A 156 -2.41 -1.01 6.26
CA VAL A 156 -2.42 -1.74 4.99
C VAL A 156 -2.65 -0.79 3.81
N LEU A 157 -2.09 -1.15 2.67
CA LEU A 157 -2.26 -0.46 1.39
C LEU A 157 -2.48 -1.52 0.31
N GLY A 158 -3.42 -1.31 -0.58
CA GLY A 158 -3.59 -2.20 -1.72
C GLY A 158 -4.15 -1.49 -2.94
N ASP A 159 -3.87 -2.05 -4.12
CA ASP A 159 -4.37 -1.58 -5.41
C ASP A 159 -5.22 -2.65 -6.10
N SER A 160 -6.37 -2.29 -6.70
CA SER A 160 -7.24 -3.22 -7.46
C SER A 160 -7.68 -4.43 -6.62
N ALA A 161 -7.35 -5.66 -7.01
CA ALA A 161 -7.57 -6.85 -6.18
C ALA A 161 -6.89 -6.76 -4.81
N GLY A 162 -5.72 -6.09 -4.71
CA GLY A 162 -5.09 -5.77 -3.43
C GLY A 162 -5.85 -4.68 -2.65
N GLY A 163 -6.48 -3.74 -3.36
CA GLY A 163 -7.40 -2.76 -2.79
C GLY A 163 -8.60 -3.46 -2.12
N TYR A 164 -9.18 -4.45 -2.79
CA TYR A 164 -10.18 -5.33 -2.19
C TYR A 164 -9.64 -6.01 -0.91
N VAL A 165 -8.41 -6.54 -0.94
CA VAL A 165 -7.81 -7.15 0.25
C VAL A 165 -7.67 -6.13 1.38
N ALA A 166 -7.22 -4.90 1.09
CA ALA A 166 -7.12 -3.83 2.09
C ALA A 166 -8.49 -3.43 2.67
N GLU A 167 -9.53 -3.36 1.83
CA GLU A 167 -10.91 -3.10 2.26
C GLU A 167 -11.45 -4.24 3.12
N MET A 168 -11.21 -5.51 2.75
CA MET A 168 -11.58 -6.68 3.56
C MET A 168 -10.85 -6.68 4.91
N MET A 169 -9.56 -6.34 4.94
CA MET A 169 -8.80 -6.24 6.20
C MET A 169 -9.39 -5.17 7.12
N ALA A 170 -9.85 -4.04 6.57
CA ALA A 170 -10.53 -3.00 7.34
C ALA A 170 -11.91 -3.45 7.83
N ALA A 171 -12.73 -4.00 6.94
CA ALA A 171 -14.11 -4.42 7.24
C ALA A 171 -14.19 -5.62 8.20
N THR A 172 -13.14 -6.44 8.26
CA THR A 172 -13.06 -7.62 9.15
C THR A 172 -12.07 -7.42 10.30
N ASN A 173 -11.78 -6.16 10.64
CA ASN A 173 -10.94 -5.83 11.78
C ASN A 173 -11.60 -6.35 13.06
N GLY A 174 -10.84 -7.09 13.90
CA GLY A 174 -11.41 -7.76 15.09
C GLY A 174 -12.03 -9.13 14.83
N GLU A 175 -12.42 -9.48 13.60
CA GLU A 175 -12.92 -10.82 13.26
C GLU A 175 -11.81 -11.87 13.28
N LYS A 176 -12.00 -12.96 14.07
CA LYS A 176 -11.04 -14.05 14.21
C LYS A 176 -11.33 -15.26 13.32
N GLY A 177 -12.49 -15.30 12.66
CA GLY A 177 -12.93 -16.45 11.88
C GLY A 177 -11.99 -16.87 10.74
N TRP A 178 -11.16 -15.94 10.25
CA TRP A 178 -10.17 -16.18 9.19
C TRP A 178 -8.72 -16.10 9.66
N ASP A 179 -8.49 -16.05 10.97
CA ASP A 179 -7.16 -16.20 11.54
C ASP A 179 -6.75 -17.68 11.48
N THR A 180 -5.89 -18.03 10.53
CA THR A 180 -5.41 -19.41 10.30
C THR A 180 -3.88 -19.45 10.14
N GLY A 181 -3.28 -20.61 10.38
CA GLY A 181 -1.82 -20.80 10.27
C GLY A 181 -1.07 -20.42 11.53
N ASP A 182 0.07 -19.74 11.39
CA ASP A 182 0.98 -19.44 12.49
C ASP A 182 0.60 -18.16 13.24
N TRP A 183 1.19 -17.95 14.41
CA TRP A 183 1.09 -16.71 15.23
C TRP A 183 -0.35 -16.37 15.66
N LEU A 184 -1.19 -17.37 15.95
CA LEU A 184 -2.59 -17.17 16.34
C LEU A 184 -2.76 -16.51 17.71
N ASN A 185 -1.71 -16.42 18.50
CA ASN A 185 -1.66 -15.65 19.76
C ASN A 185 -1.44 -14.14 19.54
N VAL A 186 -1.23 -13.71 18.30
CA VAL A 186 -1.02 -12.30 17.91
C VAL A 186 -2.21 -11.82 17.10
N SER A 187 -2.68 -10.59 17.35
CA SER A 187 -3.80 -10.01 16.60
C SER A 187 -3.45 -9.73 15.14
N SER A 188 -4.37 -10.02 14.24
CA SER A 188 -4.32 -9.62 12.82
C SER A 188 -4.91 -8.22 12.57
N ASP A 189 -5.34 -7.51 13.61
CA ASP A 189 -5.97 -6.20 13.50
C ASP A 189 -4.99 -5.16 12.98
N ILE A 190 -5.51 -4.21 12.21
CA ILE A 190 -4.78 -3.13 11.59
C ILE A 190 -5.22 -1.78 12.14
N ALA A 191 -4.36 -0.78 12.05
CA ALA A 191 -4.61 0.55 12.59
C ALA A 191 -5.06 1.58 11.54
N ALA A 192 -4.91 1.27 10.25
CA ALA A 192 -5.34 2.13 9.14
C ALA A 192 -5.33 1.34 7.81
N ALA A 193 -6.18 1.73 6.86
CA ALA A 193 -6.22 1.12 5.53
C ALA A 193 -6.27 2.16 4.41
N VAL A 194 -5.55 1.88 3.32
CA VAL A 194 -5.63 2.63 2.06
C VAL A 194 -5.99 1.67 0.94
N SER A 195 -7.02 2.01 0.18
CA SER A 195 -7.44 1.26 -1.00
C SER A 195 -7.38 2.14 -2.24
N PHE A 196 -6.70 1.67 -3.27
CA PHE A 196 -6.71 2.23 -4.61
C PHE A 196 -7.60 1.40 -5.50
N TYR A 197 -8.63 2.03 -6.05
CA TYR A 197 -9.58 1.42 -6.98
C TYR A 197 -9.93 -0.04 -6.61
N GLY A 198 -10.20 -0.27 -5.31
CA GLY A 198 -10.61 -1.55 -4.75
C GLY A 198 -12.04 -1.93 -5.10
N ILE A 199 -12.43 -3.11 -4.70
CA ILE A 199 -13.74 -3.70 -4.99
C ILE A 199 -14.47 -3.93 -3.68
N SER A 200 -15.56 -3.21 -3.43
CA SER A 200 -16.33 -3.28 -2.19
C SER A 200 -17.53 -4.24 -2.25
N ASP A 201 -18.06 -4.46 -3.46
CA ASP A 201 -19.12 -5.44 -3.76
C ASP A 201 -18.78 -6.22 -5.04
N LEU A 202 -18.48 -7.49 -4.89
CA LEU A 202 -18.12 -8.36 -6.01
C LEU A 202 -19.26 -8.55 -7.02
N THR A 203 -20.50 -8.22 -6.67
CA THR A 203 -21.67 -8.37 -7.56
C THR A 203 -21.89 -7.17 -8.48
N THR A 204 -21.18 -6.04 -8.23
CA THR A 204 -21.41 -4.76 -8.93
C THR A 204 -20.12 -4.12 -9.47
N ILE A 205 -19.08 -4.92 -9.74
CA ILE A 205 -17.74 -4.41 -10.16
C ILE A 205 -17.85 -3.45 -11.35
N GLY A 206 -18.66 -3.76 -12.35
CA GLY A 206 -18.86 -2.98 -13.57
C GLY A 206 -20.05 -2.03 -13.52
N GLU A 207 -20.57 -1.66 -12.36
CA GLU A 207 -21.74 -0.78 -12.25
C GLU A 207 -21.54 0.53 -13.02
N GLY A 208 -22.50 0.86 -13.89
CA GLY A 208 -22.44 2.05 -14.74
C GLY A 208 -21.47 1.98 -15.93
N LEU A 209 -20.74 0.88 -16.11
CA LEU A 209 -19.78 0.68 -17.22
C LEU A 209 -20.33 -0.16 -18.38
N ASN A 210 -21.62 -0.53 -18.35
CA ASN A 210 -22.24 -1.44 -19.33
C ASN A 210 -21.55 -2.82 -19.43
N GLN A 211 -21.03 -3.34 -18.30
CA GLN A 211 -20.26 -4.59 -18.21
C GLN A 211 -21.05 -5.74 -17.60
N ASP A 212 -22.38 -5.62 -17.43
CA ASP A 212 -23.23 -6.65 -16.82
C ASP A 212 -23.07 -8.02 -17.49
N LYS A 213 -22.93 -8.03 -18.83
CA LYS A 213 -22.72 -9.26 -19.58
C LYS A 213 -21.38 -9.93 -19.27
N VAL A 214 -20.32 -9.15 -19.02
CA VAL A 214 -19.00 -9.66 -18.65
C VAL A 214 -19.09 -10.28 -17.27
N HIS A 215 -19.60 -9.55 -16.28
CA HIS A 215 -19.68 -9.98 -14.89
C HIS A 215 -20.75 -11.05 -14.62
N SER A 216 -21.61 -11.33 -15.60
CA SER A 216 -22.53 -12.49 -15.56
C SER A 216 -21.86 -13.80 -15.98
N SER A 217 -20.61 -13.79 -16.42
CA SER A 217 -19.87 -14.99 -16.81
C SER A 217 -19.36 -15.76 -15.58
N PRO A 218 -19.43 -17.10 -15.57
CA PRO A 218 -18.80 -17.92 -14.52
C PRO A 218 -17.26 -17.98 -14.65
N ALA A 219 -16.68 -17.42 -15.72
CA ALA A 219 -15.24 -17.45 -16.00
C ALA A 219 -14.51 -16.18 -15.58
N VAL A 220 -15.22 -15.16 -15.09
CA VAL A 220 -14.56 -13.96 -14.56
C VAL A 220 -13.95 -14.23 -13.19
N THR A 221 -12.91 -13.49 -12.86
CA THR A 221 -12.06 -13.81 -11.70
C THR A 221 -12.77 -13.71 -10.36
N GLU A 222 -13.73 -12.81 -10.19
CA GLU A 222 -14.57 -12.73 -8.99
C GLU A 222 -15.49 -13.96 -8.84
N ALA A 223 -16.00 -14.48 -9.94
CA ALA A 223 -16.79 -15.73 -9.93
C ALA A 223 -15.90 -16.93 -9.61
N LEU A 224 -14.70 -16.99 -10.17
CA LEU A 224 -13.70 -18.02 -9.87
C LEU A 224 -13.25 -17.94 -8.40
N LEU A 225 -13.04 -16.74 -7.89
CA LEU A 225 -12.64 -16.51 -6.50
C LEU A 225 -13.68 -17.04 -5.51
N VAL A 226 -14.95 -16.81 -5.77
CA VAL A 226 -16.02 -17.16 -4.83
C VAL A 226 -16.56 -18.57 -5.11
N ASN A 227 -16.88 -18.91 -6.36
CA ASN A 227 -17.55 -20.15 -6.73
C ASN A 227 -16.56 -21.25 -7.16
N GLY A 228 -15.39 -20.87 -7.67
CA GLY A 228 -14.40 -21.78 -8.24
C GLY A 228 -14.63 -22.04 -9.73
N ALA A 229 -13.62 -22.64 -10.36
CA ALA A 229 -13.66 -23.00 -11.78
C ALA A 229 -14.60 -24.18 -12.04
N ALA A 230 -15.10 -24.28 -13.27
CA ALA A 230 -15.82 -25.46 -13.72
C ALA A 230 -14.94 -26.71 -13.59
N PHE A 231 -15.47 -27.76 -12.97
CA PHE A 231 -14.77 -29.02 -12.79
C PHE A 231 -15.75 -30.19 -12.55
N GLY A 232 -15.53 -31.32 -13.21
CA GLY A 232 -16.44 -32.49 -13.12
C GLY A 232 -17.84 -32.12 -13.53
N ASN A 233 -18.83 -32.34 -12.64
CA ASN A 233 -20.23 -32.02 -12.86
C ASN A 233 -20.60 -30.55 -12.52
N PHE A 234 -19.66 -29.76 -12.01
CA PHE A 234 -19.87 -28.34 -11.74
C PHE A 234 -19.51 -27.50 -12.96
N ALA A 235 -20.51 -26.89 -13.57
CA ALA A 235 -20.33 -26.10 -14.80
C ALA A 235 -19.76 -24.70 -14.58
N GLY A 236 -19.41 -24.33 -13.33
CA GLY A 236 -19.14 -22.96 -12.93
C GLY A 236 -20.42 -22.21 -12.59
N ALA A 237 -20.32 -21.12 -11.87
CA ALA A 237 -21.44 -20.25 -11.53
C ALA A 237 -21.02 -18.78 -11.55
N PRO A 238 -21.85 -17.86 -12.10
CA PRO A 238 -21.57 -16.44 -12.03
C PRO A 238 -21.58 -15.94 -10.59
N ILE A 239 -20.96 -14.80 -10.33
CA ILE A 239 -20.89 -14.20 -8.98
C ILE A 239 -22.29 -13.91 -8.42
N THR A 240 -23.25 -13.62 -9.28
CA THR A 240 -24.64 -13.31 -8.91
C THR A 240 -25.50 -14.54 -8.60
N ALA A 241 -25.00 -15.75 -8.80
CA ALA A 241 -25.77 -16.99 -8.57
C ALA A 241 -26.16 -17.18 -7.10
N ASP A 242 -25.33 -16.70 -6.18
CA ASP A 242 -25.59 -16.71 -4.73
C ASP A 242 -25.15 -15.37 -4.13
N ARG A 243 -26.08 -14.42 -4.03
CA ARG A 243 -25.82 -13.10 -3.50
C ARG A 243 -25.34 -13.13 -2.04
N LYS A 244 -25.85 -14.05 -1.22
CA LYS A 244 -25.42 -14.16 0.19
C LYS A 244 -23.95 -14.57 0.27
N LYS A 245 -23.55 -15.55 -0.54
CA LYS A 245 -22.14 -15.99 -0.63
C LYS A 245 -21.23 -14.89 -1.18
N ALA A 246 -21.68 -14.18 -2.22
CA ALA A 246 -20.93 -13.06 -2.78
C ALA A 246 -20.76 -11.92 -1.78
N MET A 247 -21.80 -11.55 -1.02
CA MET A 247 -21.71 -10.53 0.02
C MET A 247 -20.84 -10.97 1.19
N ALA A 248 -20.83 -12.24 1.57
CA ALA A 248 -19.90 -12.78 2.57
C ALA A 248 -18.43 -12.73 2.11
N ALA A 249 -18.18 -12.57 0.81
CA ALA A 249 -16.86 -12.35 0.22
C ALA A 249 -16.62 -10.89 -0.19
N SER A 250 -17.49 -9.97 0.17
CA SER A 250 -17.40 -8.55 -0.21
C SER A 250 -17.22 -7.67 1.03
N PRO A 251 -16.31 -6.67 1.00
CA PRO A 251 -16.09 -5.76 2.12
C PRO A 251 -17.38 -5.13 2.68
N LEU A 252 -18.31 -4.73 1.81
CA LEU A 252 -19.61 -4.17 2.23
C LEU A 252 -20.44 -5.12 3.09
N GLY A 253 -20.22 -6.42 3.00
CA GLY A 253 -20.94 -7.44 3.78
C GLY A 253 -20.50 -7.53 5.25
N HIS A 254 -19.41 -6.87 5.65
CA HIS A 254 -18.78 -7.02 6.96
C HIS A 254 -18.77 -5.75 7.81
N LEU A 255 -19.20 -4.60 7.27
CA LEU A 255 -19.12 -3.33 7.99
C LEU A 255 -19.98 -3.35 9.26
N ASP A 256 -19.36 -3.09 10.40
CA ASP A 256 -20.04 -3.07 11.70
C ASP A 256 -19.94 -1.71 12.45
N GLY A 257 -19.07 -0.80 11.99
CA GLY A 257 -18.83 0.53 12.59
C GLY A 257 -17.58 0.58 13.49
N THR A 258 -16.80 -0.52 13.53
CA THR A 258 -15.55 -0.59 14.29
C THR A 258 -14.32 -0.55 13.38
N GLU A 259 -14.52 -0.28 12.09
CA GLU A 259 -13.43 -0.24 11.11
C GLU A 259 -12.39 0.83 11.48
N PRO A 260 -11.09 0.57 11.25
CA PRO A 260 -10.04 1.56 11.43
C PRO A 260 -10.20 2.71 10.42
N PRO A 261 -9.48 3.83 10.56
CA PRO A 261 -9.45 4.87 9.54
C PRO A 261 -9.15 4.31 8.15
N VAL A 262 -9.94 4.75 7.13
CA VAL A 262 -9.83 4.30 5.73
C VAL A 262 -9.63 5.50 4.80
N LEU A 263 -8.67 5.38 3.87
CA LEU A 263 -8.54 6.25 2.71
C LEU A 263 -8.86 5.46 1.44
N LEU A 264 -9.87 5.92 0.72
CA LEU A 264 -10.24 5.38 -0.59
C LEU A 264 -9.77 6.34 -1.68
N MET A 265 -9.14 5.83 -2.73
CA MET A 265 -8.75 6.61 -3.90
C MET A 265 -9.17 5.87 -5.17
N HIS A 266 -9.85 6.57 -6.11
CA HIS A 266 -10.34 5.97 -7.34
C HIS A 266 -10.19 6.92 -8.52
N GLY A 267 -9.90 6.39 -9.70
CA GLY A 267 -9.81 7.18 -10.94
C GLY A 267 -11.21 7.45 -11.51
N SER A 268 -11.47 8.70 -11.89
CA SER A 268 -12.79 9.05 -12.42
C SER A 268 -13.08 8.49 -13.82
N ALA A 269 -12.04 8.05 -14.53
CA ALA A 269 -12.12 7.44 -15.86
C ALA A 269 -11.83 5.92 -15.83
N ASP A 270 -11.86 5.29 -14.66
CA ASP A 270 -11.66 3.85 -14.53
C ASP A 270 -12.80 3.08 -15.22
N THR A 271 -12.43 2.29 -16.22
CA THR A 271 -13.35 1.46 -17.02
C THR A 271 -13.20 -0.03 -16.74
N LEU A 272 -12.33 -0.42 -15.79
CA LEU A 272 -12.17 -1.83 -15.40
C LEU A 272 -12.92 -2.14 -14.10
N VAL A 273 -12.73 -1.31 -13.08
CA VAL A 273 -13.46 -1.35 -11.81
C VAL A 273 -14.20 -0.03 -11.67
N SER A 274 -15.51 -0.08 -11.55
CA SER A 274 -16.33 1.14 -11.47
C SER A 274 -15.96 2.00 -10.27
N PRO A 275 -15.78 3.33 -10.43
CA PRO A 275 -15.60 4.26 -9.31
C PRO A 275 -16.74 4.20 -8.28
N MET A 276 -17.89 3.64 -8.67
CA MET A 276 -19.01 3.41 -7.76
C MET A 276 -18.66 2.43 -6.64
N GLN A 277 -17.68 1.54 -6.83
CA GLN A 277 -17.19 0.64 -5.79
C GLN A 277 -16.66 1.43 -4.58
N SER A 278 -15.71 2.34 -4.79
CA SER A 278 -15.17 3.19 -3.72
C SER A 278 -16.23 4.16 -3.17
N LYS A 279 -17.14 4.65 -4.02
CA LYS A 279 -18.23 5.53 -3.57
C LYS A 279 -19.18 4.79 -2.61
N HIS A 280 -19.62 3.60 -2.94
CA HIS A 280 -20.50 2.82 -2.08
C HIS A 280 -19.85 2.46 -0.75
N PHE A 281 -18.58 2.08 -0.78
CA PHE A 281 -17.83 1.79 0.44
C PHE A 281 -17.67 3.03 1.33
N TYR A 282 -17.34 4.18 0.71
CA TYR A 282 -17.30 5.47 1.42
C TYR A 282 -18.64 5.82 2.06
N ASP A 283 -19.74 5.74 1.31
CA ASP A 283 -21.07 6.08 1.81
C ASP A 283 -21.48 5.17 2.98
N ALA A 284 -21.18 3.87 2.88
CA ALA A 284 -21.48 2.90 3.93
C ALA A 284 -20.67 3.15 5.21
N LEU A 285 -19.37 3.42 5.08
CA LEU A 285 -18.48 3.78 6.20
C LEU A 285 -18.93 5.10 6.87
N LYS A 286 -19.29 6.10 6.06
CA LYS A 286 -19.83 7.37 6.57
C LYS A 286 -21.13 7.18 7.34
N ALA A 287 -22.04 6.33 6.85
CA ALA A 287 -23.30 6.03 7.55
C ALA A 287 -23.05 5.39 8.92
N LYS A 288 -21.94 4.63 9.08
CA LYS A 288 -21.50 4.03 10.33
C LYS A 288 -20.64 4.96 11.21
N LYS A 289 -20.37 6.18 10.73
CA LYS A 289 -19.53 7.20 11.38
C LYS A 289 -18.05 6.81 11.51
N THR A 290 -17.58 5.90 10.67
CA THR A 290 -16.18 5.54 10.57
C THR A 290 -15.36 6.73 10.05
N ASP A 291 -14.10 6.84 10.48
CA ASP A 291 -13.14 7.82 9.96
C ASP A 291 -12.72 7.44 8.53
N VAL A 292 -13.40 7.96 7.53
CA VAL A 292 -13.14 7.67 6.12
C VAL A 292 -12.90 8.93 5.31
N SER A 293 -11.92 8.85 4.41
CA SER A 293 -11.62 9.85 3.38
C SER A 293 -11.78 9.25 2.00
N TYR A 294 -12.31 10.02 1.04
CA TYR A 294 -12.42 9.60 -0.36
C TYR A 294 -11.78 10.64 -1.27
N VAL A 295 -10.95 10.18 -2.20
CA VAL A 295 -10.28 10.99 -3.21
C VAL A 295 -10.59 10.44 -4.59
N LEU A 296 -11.21 11.24 -5.42
CA LEU A 296 -11.40 10.95 -6.82
C LEU A 296 -10.25 11.58 -7.61
N VAL A 297 -9.48 10.77 -8.36
CA VAL A 297 -8.37 11.23 -9.19
C VAL A 297 -8.93 11.49 -10.59
N GLU A 298 -9.02 12.79 -10.93
CA GLU A 298 -9.64 13.23 -12.19
C GLU A 298 -8.89 12.68 -13.41
N GLY A 299 -9.63 12.06 -14.33
CA GLY A 299 -9.11 11.50 -15.58
C GLY A 299 -8.25 10.24 -15.46
N ALA A 300 -7.92 9.80 -14.26
CA ALA A 300 -7.15 8.58 -14.09
C ALA A 300 -7.98 7.33 -14.42
N HIS A 301 -7.35 6.39 -15.10
CA HIS A 301 -7.86 5.04 -15.38
C HIS A 301 -7.38 4.04 -14.32
N HIS A 302 -7.63 2.76 -14.56
CA HIS A 302 -7.24 1.67 -13.66
C HIS A 302 -5.74 1.40 -13.71
N GLY A 303 -4.99 1.86 -12.72
CA GLY A 303 -3.55 1.56 -12.58
C GLY A 303 -2.65 2.23 -13.63
N ASP A 304 -3.08 3.33 -14.24
CA ASP A 304 -2.30 4.10 -15.21
C ASP A 304 -1.32 5.09 -14.55
N ASP A 305 -0.60 5.87 -15.36
CA ASP A 305 0.51 6.73 -14.92
C ASP A 305 0.19 7.72 -13.79
N PRO A 306 -1.01 8.31 -13.65
CA PRO A 306 -1.36 9.19 -12.54
C PRO A 306 -1.13 8.58 -11.15
N TRP A 307 -1.26 7.26 -11.02
CA TRP A 307 -1.11 6.57 -9.73
C TRP A 307 0.32 6.54 -9.20
N PHE A 308 1.30 6.71 -10.09
CA PHE A 308 2.73 6.72 -9.76
C PHE A 308 3.28 8.14 -9.55
N GLN A 309 2.42 9.15 -9.63
CA GLN A 309 2.85 10.55 -9.54
C GLN A 309 2.92 11.05 -8.11
N LYS A 310 3.80 12.01 -7.92
CA LYS A 310 4.07 12.63 -6.61
C LYS A 310 2.82 13.12 -5.86
N PRO A 311 1.81 13.77 -6.48
CA PRO A 311 0.62 14.21 -5.74
C PRO A 311 -0.17 13.07 -5.10
N VAL A 312 -0.29 11.92 -5.77
CA VAL A 312 -0.95 10.71 -5.24
C VAL A 312 -0.11 10.11 -4.12
N ILE A 313 1.20 9.95 -4.36
CA ILE A 313 2.14 9.39 -3.38
C ILE A 313 2.17 10.25 -2.10
N ASP A 314 2.32 11.56 -2.23
CA ASP A 314 2.36 12.49 -1.11
C ASP A 314 1.05 12.47 -0.29
N ARG A 315 -0.09 12.33 -0.97
CA ARG A 315 -1.39 12.21 -0.31
C ARG A 315 -1.44 11.00 0.62
N VAL A 316 -0.98 9.85 0.15
CA VAL A 316 -0.95 8.59 0.93
C VAL A 316 0.06 8.68 2.08
N VAL A 317 1.28 9.16 1.81
CA VAL A 317 2.31 9.33 2.84
C VAL A 317 1.83 10.27 3.94
N THR A 318 1.25 11.42 3.57
CA THR A 318 0.72 12.40 4.54
C THR A 318 -0.41 11.81 5.37
N TRP A 319 -1.31 11.08 4.72
CA TRP A 319 -2.44 10.44 5.39
C TRP A 319 -1.98 9.38 6.40
N PHE A 320 -1.07 8.47 6.01
CA PHE A 320 -0.53 7.48 6.94
C PHE A 320 0.24 8.12 8.10
N LYS A 321 1.01 9.19 7.85
CA LYS A 321 1.67 9.94 8.95
C LYS A 321 0.64 10.51 9.93
N ALA A 322 -0.48 11.01 9.45
CA ALA A 322 -1.53 11.54 10.32
C ALA A 322 -2.22 10.45 11.14
N LYS A 323 -2.40 9.23 10.59
CA LYS A 323 -3.12 8.14 11.25
C LYS A 323 -2.22 7.25 12.12
N LEU A 324 -1.00 6.97 11.68
CA LEU A 324 -0.08 6.06 12.37
C LEU A 324 1.02 6.79 13.15
N GLY A 325 1.20 8.10 12.91
CA GLY A 325 2.28 8.88 13.50
C GLY A 325 3.65 8.54 12.90
N GLY A 326 4.68 9.18 13.43
CA GLY A 326 6.08 8.95 13.04
C GLY A 326 6.80 7.96 13.95
N GLU A 327 8.13 7.91 13.81
CA GLU A 327 9.02 7.11 14.64
C GLU A 327 8.90 7.45 16.13
N LYS A 328 8.91 6.44 17.00
CA LYS A 328 8.92 6.60 18.46
C LYS A 328 10.24 6.07 19.05
N PRO A 329 10.78 6.70 20.13
CA PRO A 329 11.94 6.17 20.83
C PRO A 329 11.68 4.73 21.33
N VAL A 330 12.71 3.90 21.32
CA VAL A 330 12.67 2.56 21.94
C VAL A 330 12.68 2.75 23.46
N ALA A 331 11.68 2.27 24.16
CA ALA A 331 11.63 2.31 25.61
C ALA A 331 12.84 1.55 26.19
N GLY A 332 13.70 2.23 26.98
CA GLY A 332 14.82 1.63 27.72
C GLY A 332 16.22 1.82 27.15
N LYS A 333 16.40 2.47 25.98
CA LYS A 333 17.72 2.97 25.59
C LYS A 333 17.86 4.45 25.93
N THR A 334 18.29 4.75 27.16
CA THR A 334 18.91 6.04 27.48
C THR A 334 20.05 6.25 26.50
N ALA A 335 20.09 7.43 25.87
CA ALA A 335 21.19 7.82 25.00
C ALA A 335 22.52 7.57 25.74
N ASP A 336 23.29 6.62 25.26
CA ASP A 336 24.66 6.43 25.70
C ASP A 336 25.45 7.64 25.20
N LYS A 337 25.62 8.60 26.12
CA LYS A 337 26.47 9.75 25.89
C LYS A 337 27.93 9.26 26.02
N GLY A 338 28.54 9.06 24.87
CA GLY A 338 30.00 9.18 24.78
C GLY A 338 30.77 7.91 25.16
N ALA A 339 31.22 7.21 24.16
CA ALA A 339 32.54 6.61 24.19
C ALA A 339 33.30 7.14 22.97
N ASN A 340 34.13 8.14 23.23
CA ASN A 340 35.33 8.44 22.44
C ASN A 340 36.20 7.19 22.43
N LEU A 341 36.48 6.65 21.25
CA LEU A 341 37.77 6.03 20.89
C LEU A 341 37.94 6.17 19.38
#